data_e02f0102494574ac010a1abd193e3812
#
_entry.id   e02f0102494574ac010a1abd193e3812
#
_cell.length_a   1.000
_cell.length_b   1.000
_cell.length_c   1.000
_cell.angle_alpha   90.00
_cell.angle_beta   90.00
_cell.angle_gamma   90.00
#
_symmetry.space_group_name_H-M   'P 1'
#
loop_
_entity.id
_entity.type
_entity.pdbx_description
1 polymer ?
#
loop_
_entity_poly.entity_id
_entity_poly.type
_entity_poly.pdbx_seq_one_letter_code
_entity_poly.pdbx_strand_id
1 'polypeptide(L)'
;IELAIERGLEDKLVLDADGNLQNRDEIIQALVESYESGGFTKEELEALSNDELIEIAKEKGLEDKLVLDADGNLQNRDQVIKELVGSGSLLDSATKELESLSNDALVEIAQAKGIEDKIILDEDGNLQNRDELIEALVESAAETKSAVAELEKVGGSFTLYFAYDDTEIDEAATRVIIEHANFMQNNPSVRLRLEGHADERGTREYNLALGENRALSVKEVLGLYNLEDRVVVVSYGEEQPVAIEHNEGAWEKNRRVEFVYY
;
A
#
# COMPACT_ATOMS: atom_id res chain seq x y z
N ILE A 1 18.58 -2.57 -16.73
CA ILE A 1 17.83 -3.64 -17.44
C ILE A 1 16.97 -4.41 -16.44
N GLU A 2 17.54 -4.98 -15.37
CA GLU A 2 16.81 -5.77 -14.38
C GLU A 2 15.61 -5.02 -13.80
N LEU A 3 15.80 -3.78 -13.36
CA LEU A 3 14.75 -2.93 -12.82
C LEU A 3 13.63 -2.63 -13.81
N ALA A 4 13.97 -2.47 -15.11
CA ALA A 4 12.97 -2.26 -16.17
C ALA A 4 12.12 -3.51 -16.40
N ILE A 5 12.72 -4.70 -16.28
CA ILE A 5 12.01 -5.99 -16.37
C ILE A 5 11.09 -6.18 -15.16
N GLU A 6 11.55 -5.90 -13.94
CA GLU A 6 10.73 -5.96 -12.71
C GLU A 6 9.51 -5.04 -12.76
N ARG A 7 9.60 -3.95 -13.51
CA ARG A 7 8.51 -2.98 -13.71
C ARG A 7 7.67 -3.23 -14.97
N GLY A 8 7.85 -4.38 -15.64
CA GLY A 8 7.07 -4.75 -16.82
C GLY A 8 7.34 -3.88 -18.04
N LEU A 9 8.56 -3.33 -18.15
CA LEU A 9 9.01 -2.46 -19.25
C LEU A 9 9.93 -3.21 -20.23
N GLU A 10 9.94 -4.54 -20.21
CA GLU A 10 10.79 -5.38 -21.06
C GLU A 10 10.53 -5.15 -22.56
N ASP A 11 9.32 -4.80 -22.94
CA ASP A 11 8.92 -4.49 -24.32
C ASP A 11 9.49 -3.17 -24.81
N LYS A 12 9.95 -2.29 -23.91
CA LYS A 12 10.61 -1.02 -24.24
C LYS A 12 12.12 -1.13 -24.34
N LEU A 13 12.73 -2.26 -23.93
CA LEU A 13 14.18 -2.45 -23.96
C LEU A 13 14.71 -2.61 -25.40
N VAL A 14 15.66 -1.79 -25.78
CA VAL A 14 16.42 -1.92 -27.04
C VAL A 14 17.86 -2.31 -26.72
N LEU A 15 18.21 -3.57 -27.00
CA LEU A 15 19.53 -4.13 -26.71
C LEU A 15 20.34 -4.30 -28.00
N ASP A 16 21.66 -4.13 -27.93
CA ASP A 16 22.57 -4.48 -29.02
C ASP A 16 22.87 -5.99 -29.05
N ALA A 17 23.73 -6.40 -29.99
CA ALA A 17 24.11 -7.81 -30.19
C ALA A 17 24.85 -8.42 -28.99
N ASP A 18 25.43 -7.59 -28.14
CA ASP A 18 26.18 -7.98 -26.94
C ASP A 18 25.33 -7.88 -25.66
N GLY A 19 24.02 -7.49 -25.80
CA GLY A 19 23.08 -7.36 -24.71
C GLY A 19 23.15 -6.04 -23.93
N ASN A 20 23.85 -5.02 -24.46
CA ASN A 20 23.91 -3.71 -23.80
C ASN A 20 22.72 -2.84 -24.23
N LEU A 21 22.19 -2.06 -23.26
CA LEU A 21 21.05 -1.19 -23.47
C LEU A 21 21.42 0.00 -24.36
N GLN A 22 20.68 0.19 -25.47
CA GLN A 22 20.91 1.25 -26.46
C GLN A 22 20.03 2.49 -26.23
N ASN A 23 18.89 2.33 -25.59
CA ASN A 23 17.93 3.40 -25.34
C ASN A 23 17.80 3.72 -23.85
N ARG A 24 18.93 3.91 -23.18
CA ARG A 24 19.02 4.13 -21.73
C ARG A 24 18.14 5.29 -21.25
N ASP A 25 18.19 6.43 -21.92
CA ASP A 25 17.46 7.63 -21.54
C ASP A 25 15.93 7.42 -21.64
N GLU A 26 15.47 6.73 -22.70
CA GLU A 26 14.05 6.37 -22.88
C GLU A 26 13.57 5.40 -21.79
N ILE A 27 14.43 4.45 -21.37
CA ILE A 27 14.10 3.52 -20.28
C ILE A 27 14.09 4.23 -18.94
N ILE A 28 15.02 5.16 -18.67
CA ILE A 28 15.00 5.98 -17.44
C ILE A 28 13.71 6.81 -17.41
N GLN A 29 13.33 7.44 -18.50
CA GLN A 29 12.07 8.19 -18.56
C GLN A 29 10.84 7.29 -18.35
N ALA A 30 10.78 6.11 -18.97
CA ALA A 30 9.70 5.14 -18.76
C ALA A 30 9.65 4.60 -17.34
N LEU A 31 10.80 4.40 -16.69
CA LEU A 31 10.89 4.08 -15.28
C LEU A 31 10.35 5.22 -14.41
N VAL A 32 10.76 6.46 -14.64
CA VAL A 32 10.26 7.64 -13.92
C VAL A 32 8.74 7.75 -14.07
N GLU A 33 8.19 7.61 -15.28
CA GLU A 33 6.73 7.59 -15.54
C GLU A 33 6.03 6.43 -14.80
N SER A 34 6.64 5.24 -14.74
CA SER A 34 6.10 4.10 -14.00
C SER A 34 6.10 4.33 -12.48
N TYR A 35 7.02 5.15 -12.00
CA TYR A 35 7.13 5.56 -10.59
C TYR A 35 6.27 6.77 -10.23
N GLU A 36 5.76 7.53 -11.20
CA GLU A 36 4.78 8.60 -10.94
C GLU A 36 3.49 8.08 -10.31
N SER A 37 3.18 6.80 -10.52
CA SER A 37 2.06 6.11 -9.88
C SER A 37 2.40 5.39 -8.57
N GLY A 38 3.68 5.26 -8.16
CA GLY A 38 4.06 4.41 -7.02
C GLY A 38 5.25 4.84 -6.16
N GLY A 39 6.06 5.86 -6.56
CA GLY A 39 7.27 6.26 -5.83
C GLY A 39 8.41 5.20 -5.88
N PHE A 40 9.64 5.61 -5.55
CA PHE A 40 10.77 4.70 -5.41
C PHE A 40 10.85 4.15 -3.98
N THR A 41 11.08 2.86 -3.81
CA THR A 41 11.49 2.33 -2.51
C THR A 41 12.97 2.63 -2.26
N LYS A 42 13.38 2.62 -0.99
CA LYS A 42 14.77 2.86 -0.61
C LYS A 42 15.69 1.80 -1.24
N GLU A 43 15.27 0.54 -1.21
CA GLU A 43 15.99 -0.61 -1.73
C GLU A 43 16.21 -0.50 -3.25
N GLU A 44 15.21 -0.06 -3.99
CA GLU A 44 15.30 0.16 -5.43
C GLU A 44 16.33 1.26 -5.76
N LEU A 45 16.31 2.37 -5.03
CA LEU A 45 17.27 3.45 -5.19
C LEU A 45 18.70 3.06 -4.75
N GLU A 46 18.84 2.23 -3.71
CA GLU A 46 20.12 1.69 -3.29
C GLU A 46 20.76 0.74 -4.33
N ALA A 47 19.94 0.09 -5.15
CA ALA A 47 20.41 -0.78 -6.24
C ALA A 47 20.91 0.00 -7.48
N LEU A 48 20.51 1.27 -7.63
CA LEU A 48 20.92 2.11 -8.78
C LEU A 48 22.37 2.58 -8.68
N SER A 49 22.98 2.87 -9.84
CA SER A 49 24.29 3.55 -9.91
C SER A 49 24.16 5.04 -9.52
N ASN A 50 25.29 5.68 -9.21
CA ASN A 50 25.31 7.11 -8.92
C ASN A 50 24.85 7.97 -10.11
N ASP A 51 25.18 7.56 -11.33
CA ASP A 51 24.76 8.27 -12.54
C ASP A 51 23.23 8.21 -12.74
N GLU A 52 22.63 7.04 -12.51
CA GLU A 52 21.18 6.86 -12.56
C GLU A 52 20.46 7.69 -11.49
N LEU A 53 21.00 7.71 -10.27
CA LEU A 53 20.45 8.56 -9.19
C LEU A 53 20.54 10.05 -9.53
N ILE A 54 21.64 10.51 -10.16
CA ILE A 54 21.79 11.90 -10.61
C ILE A 54 20.75 12.25 -11.67
N GLU A 55 20.52 11.37 -12.64
CA GLU A 55 19.54 11.60 -13.71
C GLU A 55 18.11 11.66 -13.15
N ILE A 56 17.71 10.70 -12.32
CA ILE A 56 16.41 10.69 -11.65
C ILE A 56 16.22 11.94 -10.80
N ALA A 57 17.25 12.35 -10.02
CA ALA A 57 17.17 13.54 -9.19
C ALA A 57 16.99 14.81 -10.04
N LYS A 58 17.63 14.92 -11.20
CA LYS A 58 17.42 16.04 -12.14
C LYS A 58 16.00 16.06 -12.70
N GLU A 59 15.47 14.92 -13.14
CA GLU A 59 14.11 14.83 -13.67
C GLU A 59 13.05 15.15 -12.61
N LYS A 60 13.34 14.85 -11.34
CA LYS A 60 12.48 15.21 -10.20
C LYS A 60 12.69 16.65 -9.71
N GLY A 61 13.53 17.45 -10.38
CA GLY A 61 13.81 18.85 -9.99
C GLY A 61 14.61 19.00 -8.72
N LEU A 62 15.44 18.01 -8.36
CA LEU A 62 16.28 17.98 -7.16
C LEU A 62 17.75 18.28 -7.45
N GLU A 63 18.06 19.00 -8.54
CA GLU A 63 19.44 19.34 -8.92
C GLU A 63 20.17 20.11 -7.82
N ASP A 64 19.45 20.96 -7.07
CA ASP A 64 19.96 21.74 -5.95
C ASP A 64 20.37 20.87 -4.73
N LYS A 65 19.93 19.63 -4.68
CA LYS A 65 20.28 18.66 -3.64
C LYS A 65 21.50 17.80 -3.98
N LEU A 66 21.96 17.83 -5.24
CA LEU A 66 23.11 17.07 -5.69
C LEU A 66 24.41 17.73 -5.24
N VAL A 67 25.28 16.97 -4.57
CA VAL A 67 26.64 17.37 -4.27
C VAL A 67 27.59 16.51 -5.13
N LEU A 68 28.15 17.13 -6.17
CA LEU A 68 29.05 16.47 -7.10
C LEU A 68 30.50 16.94 -6.88
N ASP A 69 31.50 16.06 -7.11
CA ASP A 69 32.88 16.42 -7.14
C ASP A 69 33.27 17.07 -8.49
N ALA A 70 34.59 17.40 -8.65
CA ALA A 70 35.09 18.05 -9.85
C ALA A 70 34.99 17.19 -11.13
N ASP A 71 34.86 15.87 -10.96
CA ASP A 71 34.74 14.88 -12.02
C ASP A 71 33.27 14.49 -12.29
N GLY A 72 32.30 15.08 -11.53
CA GLY A 72 30.87 14.87 -11.65
C GLY A 72 30.30 13.68 -10.85
N ASN A 73 31.11 13.07 -9.95
CA ASN A 73 30.62 11.92 -9.17
C ASN A 73 29.83 12.37 -7.95
N LEU A 74 28.76 11.65 -7.65
CA LEU A 74 27.86 11.93 -6.52
C LEU A 74 28.56 11.67 -5.17
N GLN A 75 28.58 12.70 -4.31
CA GLN A 75 29.23 12.65 -2.99
C GLN A 75 28.23 12.43 -1.84
N ASN A 76 26.95 12.73 -2.02
CA ASN A 76 25.91 12.66 -1.00
C ASN A 76 24.80 11.66 -1.34
N ARG A 77 25.21 10.46 -1.79
CA ARG A 77 24.30 9.40 -2.27
C ARG A 77 23.13 9.13 -1.33
N ASP A 78 23.38 8.90 -0.04
CA ASP A 78 22.36 8.56 0.94
C ASP A 78 21.32 9.68 1.13
N GLN A 79 21.79 10.95 1.04
CA GLN A 79 20.92 12.11 1.11
C GLN A 79 20.06 12.22 -0.15
N VAL A 80 20.62 11.97 -1.33
CA VAL A 80 19.87 11.97 -2.59
C VAL A 80 18.84 10.86 -2.61
N ILE A 81 19.16 9.66 -2.15
CA ILE A 81 18.21 8.55 -1.98
C ILE A 81 17.07 8.97 -1.03
N LYS A 82 17.40 9.58 0.12
CA LYS A 82 16.39 10.07 1.08
C LYS A 82 15.45 11.11 0.44
N GLU A 83 15.98 12.05 -0.31
CA GLU A 83 15.19 13.08 -1.02
C GLU A 83 14.33 12.46 -2.13
N LEU A 84 14.85 11.48 -2.89
CA LEU A 84 14.10 10.79 -3.93
C LEU A 84 12.97 9.90 -3.36
N VAL A 85 13.19 9.22 -2.24
CA VAL A 85 12.13 8.53 -1.50
C VAL A 85 11.06 9.54 -1.05
N GLY A 86 11.47 10.71 -0.55
CA GLY A 86 10.57 11.78 -0.11
C GLY A 86 9.87 12.53 -1.25
N SER A 87 10.43 12.56 -2.46
CA SER A 87 9.86 13.26 -3.63
C SER A 87 8.90 12.40 -4.45
N GLY A 88 8.72 11.14 -4.11
CA GLY A 88 7.74 10.26 -4.74
C GLY A 88 6.31 10.78 -4.52
N SER A 89 5.59 11.08 -5.60
CA SER A 89 4.33 11.84 -5.61
C SER A 89 3.23 11.37 -4.65
N LEU A 90 3.25 10.12 -4.20
CA LEU A 90 2.31 9.58 -3.20
C LEU A 90 2.73 9.89 -1.75
N LEU A 91 4.03 9.90 -1.43
CA LEU A 91 4.52 10.29 -0.10
C LEU A 91 4.35 11.79 0.11
N ASP A 92 4.67 12.62 -0.90
CA ASP A 92 4.44 14.08 -0.86
C ASP A 92 2.94 14.42 -0.74
N SER A 93 2.08 13.67 -1.44
CA SER A 93 0.63 13.83 -1.33
C SER A 93 0.13 13.44 0.07
N ALA A 94 0.57 12.27 0.58
CA ALA A 94 0.20 11.79 1.91
C ALA A 94 0.74 12.72 3.02
N THR A 95 1.99 13.20 2.89
CA THR A 95 2.58 14.16 3.83
C THR A 95 1.79 15.46 3.86
N LYS A 96 1.48 16.05 2.69
CA LYS A 96 0.68 17.28 2.60
C LYS A 96 -0.73 17.10 3.13
N GLU A 97 -1.35 15.95 2.89
CA GLU A 97 -2.66 15.63 3.45
C GLU A 97 -2.59 15.56 4.98
N LEU A 98 -1.61 14.86 5.55
CA LEU A 98 -1.38 14.79 7.00
C LEU A 98 -1.02 16.16 7.59
N GLU A 99 -0.21 16.98 6.90
CA GLU A 99 0.11 18.35 7.30
C GLU A 99 -1.14 19.25 7.36
N SER A 100 -2.17 18.98 6.57
CA SER A 100 -3.41 19.72 6.56
C SER A 100 -4.37 19.37 7.72
N LEU A 101 -4.14 18.23 8.39
CA LEU A 101 -5.01 17.73 9.46
C LEU A 101 -4.75 18.44 10.79
N SER A 102 -5.75 18.42 11.68
CA SER A 102 -5.59 18.86 13.08
C SER A 102 -4.70 17.89 13.86
N ASN A 103 -4.14 18.37 14.98
CA ASN A 103 -3.38 17.51 15.88
C ASN A 103 -4.21 16.33 16.42
N ASP A 104 -5.48 16.58 16.75
CA ASP A 104 -6.39 15.53 17.22
C ASP A 104 -6.60 14.45 16.15
N ALA A 105 -6.79 14.83 14.89
CA ALA A 105 -6.92 13.90 13.78
C ALA A 105 -5.64 13.09 13.55
N LEU A 106 -4.45 13.69 13.67
CA LEU A 106 -3.18 12.97 13.59
C LEU A 106 -3.04 11.94 14.72
N VAL A 107 -3.42 12.31 15.95
CA VAL A 107 -3.42 11.40 17.09
C VAL A 107 -4.39 10.23 16.86
N GLU A 108 -5.60 10.49 16.38
CA GLU A 108 -6.58 9.44 16.04
C GLU A 108 -6.06 8.48 14.98
N ILE A 109 -5.42 9.00 13.91
CA ILE A 109 -4.82 8.17 12.86
C ILE A 109 -3.67 7.32 13.41
N ALA A 110 -2.80 7.90 14.25
CA ALA A 110 -1.69 7.17 14.88
C ALA A 110 -2.18 6.05 15.80
N GLN A 111 -3.22 6.28 16.57
CA GLN A 111 -3.89 5.27 17.38
C GLN A 111 -4.52 4.18 16.52
N ALA A 112 -5.24 4.55 15.47
CA ALA A 112 -5.83 3.59 14.53
C ALA A 112 -4.77 2.71 13.84
N LYS A 113 -3.58 3.27 13.55
CA LYS A 113 -2.43 2.54 12.99
C LYS A 113 -1.62 1.77 14.04
N GLY A 114 -1.88 1.93 15.34
CA GLY A 114 -1.18 1.26 16.43
C GLY A 114 0.25 1.74 16.64
N ILE A 115 0.50 3.02 16.38
CA ILE A 115 1.78 3.69 16.64
C ILE A 115 1.64 4.77 17.74
N GLU A 116 0.79 4.50 18.75
CA GLU A 116 0.56 5.38 19.91
C GLU A 116 1.84 5.68 20.68
N ASP A 117 2.82 4.81 20.64
CA ASP A 117 4.15 5.00 21.22
C ASP A 117 4.93 6.15 20.63
N LYS A 118 4.53 6.60 19.42
CA LYS A 118 5.11 7.77 18.74
C LYS A 118 4.44 9.09 19.12
N ILE A 119 3.33 9.06 19.86
CA ILE A 119 2.59 10.25 20.27
C ILE A 119 3.21 10.86 21.53
N ILE A 120 3.60 12.12 21.48
CA ILE A 120 4.09 12.88 22.65
C ILE A 120 3.11 14.01 22.93
N LEU A 121 2.46 13.97 24.10
CA LEU A 121 1.52 14.99 24.57
C LEU A 121 2.10 15.77 25.74
N ASP A 122 1.72 17.04 25.89
CA ASP A 122 2.01 17.82 27.09
C ASP A 122 1.01 17.52 28.24
N GLU A 123 1.16 18.24 29.36
CA GLU A 123 0.29 18.07 30.56
C GLU A 123 -1.18 18.44 30.27
N ASP A 124 -1.42 19.28 29.25
CA ASP A 124 -2.76 19.71 28.83
C ASP A 124 -3.34 18.82 27.71
N GLY A 125 -2.58 17.79 27.26
CA GLY A 125 -2.98 16.85 26.21
C GLY A 125 -2.72 17.33 24.77
N ASN A 126 -1.95 18.40 24.56
CA ASN A 126 -1.64 18.88 23.21
C ASN A 126 -0.44 18.14 22.63
N LEU A 127 -0.51 17.80 21.33
CA LEU A 127 0.57 17.14 20.58
C LEU A 127 1.81 18.03 20.52
N GLN A 128 2.96 17.51 20.96
CA GLN A 128 4.24 18.22 21.02
C GLN A 128 5.17 17.90 19.84
N ASN A 129 5.03 16.74 19.23
CA ASN A 129 5.93 16.22 18.21
C ASN A 129 5.23 16.01 16.87
N ARG A 130 4.49 17.04 16.41
CA ARG A 130 3.65 16.96 15.21
C ARG A 130 4.40 16.46 13.97
N ASP A 131 5.54 17.05 13.67
CA ASP A 131 6.31 16.75 12.45
C ASP A 131 6.89 15.33 12.49
N GLU A 132 7.40 14.91 13.66
CA GLU A 132 7.90 13.56 13.89
C GLU A 132 6.77 12.50 13.80
N LEU A 133 5.55 12.86 14.25
CA LEU A 133 4.39 11.97 14.14
C LEU A 133 3.94 11.83 12.68
N ILE A 134 3.95 12.92 11.91
CA ILE A 134 3.66 12.87 10.46
C ILE A 134 4.69 11.98 9.75
N GLU A 135 5.99 12.12 10.04
CA GLU A 135 7.03 11.28 9.47
C GLU A 135 6.79 9.80 9.81
N ALA A 136 6.50 9.48 11.07
CA ALA A 136 6.19 8.11 11.50
C ALA A 136 4.93 7.53 10.83
N LEU A 137 3.90 8.35 10.59
CA LEU A 137 2.68 7.94 9.87
C LEU A 137 2.96 7.63 8.40
N VAL A 138 3.79 8.44 7.75
CA VAL A 138 4.22 8.26 6.36
C VAL A 138 5.09 7.00 6.23
N GLU A 139 6.04 6.80 7.12
CA GLU A 139 6.92 5.61 7.17
C GLU A 139 6.08 4.34 7.36
N SER A 140 5.17 4.31 8.35
CA SER A 140 4.27 3.18 8.58
C SER A 140 3.40 2.84 7.36
N ALA A 141 2.93 3.86 6.63
CA ALA A 141 2.16 3.65 5.40
C ALA A 141 3.02 3.06 4.27
N ALA A 142 4.28 3.51 4.14
CA ALA A 142 5.22 2.98 3.15
C ALA A 142 5.61 1.52 3.45
N GLU A 143 5.89 1.20 4.72
CA GLU A 143 6.17 -0.17 5.18
C GLU A 143 4.98 -1.10 4.89
N THR A 144 3.76 -0.68 5.23
CA THR A 144 2.55 -1.46 4.96
C THR A 144 2.39 -1.72 3.46
N LYS A 145 2.56 -0.70 2.62
CA LYS A 145 2.47 -0.83 1.16
C LYS A 145 3.51 -1.80 0.61
N SER A 146 4.77 -1.71 1.08
CA SER A 146 5.84 -2.61 0.66
C SER A 146 5.54 -4.06 1.05
N ALA A 147 5.11 -4.29 2.30
CA ALA A 147 4.76 -5.62 2.78
C ALA A 147 3.58 -6.24 2.00
N VAL A 148 2.54 -5.45 1.71
CA VAL A 148 1.38 -5.89 0.91
C VAL A 148 1.80 -6.25 -0.52
N ALA A 149 2.66 -5.46 -1.15
CA ALA A 149 3.18 -5.76 -2.48
C ALA A 149 3.94 -7.11 -2.53
N GLU A 150 4.65 -7.48 -1.46
CA GLU A 150 5.28 -8.80 -1.36
C GLU A 150 4.23 -9.94 -1.26
N LEU A 151 3.14 -9.73 -0.52
CA LEU A 151 2.04 -10.69 -0.47
C LEU A 151 1.36 -10.87 -1.83
N GLU A 152 1.17 -9.79 -2.60
CA GLU A 152 0.65 -9.83 -3.98
C GLU A 152 1.56 -10.62 -4.92
N LYS A 153 2.88 -10.42 -4.85
CA LYS A 153 3.87 -11.13 -5.70
C LYS A 153 3.83 -12.65 -5.53
N VAL A 154 3.52 -13.13 -4.32
CA VAL A 154 3.39 -14.57 -4.07
C VAL A 154 1.99 -15.12 -4.39
N GLY A 155 1.11 -14.30 -4.96
CA GLY A 155 -0.22 -14.68 -5.43
C GLY A 155 -1.29 -14.69 -4.34
N GLY A 156 -1.11 -13.92 -3.27
CA GLY A 156 -2.13 -13.73 -2.23
C GLY A 156 -3.46 -13.21 -2.81
N SER A 157 -4.56 -13.81 -2.42
CA SER A 157 -5.90 -13.36 -2.83
C SER A 157 -6.46 -12.38 -1.80
N PHE A 158 -6.74 -11.16 -2.21
CA PHE A 158 -7.29 -10.10 -1.36
C PHE A 158 -8.82 -10.04 -1.36
N THR A 159 -9.46 -11.03 -1.93
CA THR A 159 -10.92 -11.10 -2.02
C THR A 159 -11.39 -12.53 -1.77
N LEU A 160 -12.40 -12.67 -0.91
CA LEU A 160 -13.16 -13.90 -0.72
C LEU A 160 -14.58 -13.74 -1.25
N TYR A 161 -15.07 -14.75 -1.92
CA TYR A 161 -16.42 -14.77 -2.50
C TYR A 161 -17.33 -15.72 -1.71
N PHE A 162 -18.62 -15.37 -1.66
CA PHE A 162 -19.63 -16.10 -0.92
C PHE A 162 -20.79 -16.57 -1.81
N ALA A 163 -21.41 -17.67 -1.42
CA ALA A 163 -22.64 -18.10 -2.05
C ALA A 163 -23.78 -17.11 -1.77
N TYR A 164 -24.91 -17.30 -2.49
CA TYR A 164 -26.10 -16.48 -2.27
C TYR A 164 -26.62 -16.67 -0.85
N ASP A 165 -26.84 -15.54 -0.16
CA ASP A 165 -27.40 -15.53 1.20
C ASP A 165 -26.60 -16.36 2.22
N ASP A 166 -25.26 -16.41 2.03
CA ASP A 166 -24.34 -17.25 2.80
C ASP A 166 -23.19 -16.44 3.38
N THR A 167 -22.70 -16.91 4.54
CA THR A 167 -21.57 -16.35 5.29
C THR A 167 -20.54 -17.42 5.70
N GLU A 168 -20.70 -18.66 5.20
CA GLU A 168 -19.86 -19.79 5.57
C GLU A 168 -18.44 -19.64 5.00
N ILE A 169 -17.46 -19.93 5.83
CA ILE A 169 -16.05 -20.00 5.43
C ILE A 169 -15.70 -21.44 5.07
N ASP A 170 -15.56 -21.71 3.79
CA ASP A 170 -15.19 -23.04 3.30
C ASP A 170 -13.67 -23.30 3.44
N GLU A 171 -13.23 -24.48 3.02
CA GLU A 171 -11.82 -24.86 3.12
C GLU A 171 -10.91 -23.99 2.22
N ALA A 172 -11.39 -23.50 1.08
CA ALA A 172 -10.63 -22.65 0.19
C ALA A 172 -10.46 -21.24 0.78
N ALA A 173 -11.55 -20.67 1.30
CA ALA A 173 -11.54 -19.40 2.03
C ALA A 173 -10.65 -19.48 3.27
N THR A 174 -10.71 -20.59 4.02
CA THR A 174 -9.85 -20.82 5.19
C THR A 174 -8.37 -20.73 4.82
N ARG A 175 -7.93 -21.33 3.70
CA ARG A 175 -6.52 -21.25 3.25
C ARG A 175 -6.09 -19.80 2.99
N VAL A 176 -6.91 -19.03 2.29
CA VAL A 176 -6.63 -17.59 2.03
C VAL A 176 -6.51 -16.84 3.35
N ILE A 177 -7.45 -17.04 4.31
CA ILE A 177 -7.40 -16.36 5.61
C ILE A 177 -6.13 -16.72 6.39
N ILE A 178 -5.67 -17.98 6.31
CA ILE A 178 -4.42 -18.42 6.95
C ILE A 178 -3.21 -17.71 6.33
N GLU A 179 -3.17 -17.52 5.01
CA GLU A 179 -2.11 -16.74 4.35
C GLU A 179 -2.05 -15.31 4.88
N HIS A 180 -3.20 -14.64 4.98
CA HIS A 180 -3.30 -13.31 5.57
C HIS A 180 -2.93 -13.30 7.07
N ALA A 181 -3.31 -14.32 7.82
CA ALA A 181 -2.92 -14.45 9.23
C ALA A 181 -1.40 -14.54 9.39
N ASN A 182 -0.74 -15.38 8.59
CA ASN A 182 0.71 -15.50 8.59
C ASN A 182 1.40 -14.19 8.16
N PHE A 183 0.87 -13.51 7.15
CA PHE A 183 1.35 -12.21 6.72
C PHE A 183 1.28 -11.19 7.87
N MET A 184 0.14 -11.06 8.53
CA MET A 184 -0.04 -10.14 9.65
C MET A 184 0.85 -10.50 10.86
N GLN A 185 1.08 -11.78 11.12
CA GLN A 185 2.00 -12.20 12.20
C GLN A 185 3.45 -11.82 11.91
N ASN A 186 3.87 -11.87 10.64
CA ASN A 186 5.21 -11.46 10.21
C ASN A 186 5.37 -9.94 10.09
N ASN A 187 4.26 -9.18 10.03
CA ASN A 187 4.23 -7.73 9.92
C ASN A 187 3.39 -7.12 11.06
N PRO A 188 3.96 -6.95 12.26
CA PRO A 188 3.20 -6.54 13.46
C PRO A 188 2.55 -5.16 13.38
N SER A 189 3.12 -4.22 12.62
CA SER A 189 2.61 -2.86 12.41
C SER A 189 1.38 -2.81 11.50
N VAL A 190 1.18 -3.82 10.64
CA VAL A 190 0.10 -3.84 9.65
C VAL A 190 -1.26 -4.06 10.32
N ARG A 191 -2.26 -3.27 9.94
CA ARG A 191 -3.66 -3.37 10.32
C ARG A 191 -4.50 -3.80 9.12
N LEU A 192 -5.63 -4.43 9.37
CA LEU A 192 -6.53 -4.94 8.34
C LEU A 192 -7.94 -4.39 8.51
N ARG A 193 -8.52 -3.89 7.43
CA ARG A 193 -9.95 -3.62 7.31
C ARG A 193 -10.57 -4.68 6.40
N LEU A 194 -11.57 -5.38 6.89
CA LEU A 194 -12.40 -6.30 6.13
C LEU A 194 -13.64 -5.56 5.65
N GLU A 195 -13.79 -5.46 4.34
CA GLU A 195 -14.91 -4.78 3.69
C GLU A 195 -15.91 -5.80 3.16
N GLY A 196 -17.10 -5.86 3.78
CA GLY A 196 -18.12 -6.82 3.44
C GLY A 196 -19.16 -6.27 2.47
N HIS A 197 -19.48 -7.08 1.46
CA HIS A 197 -20.40 -6.72 0.38
C HIS A 197 -21.46 -7.80 0.13
N ALA A 198 -22.58 -7.36 -0.43
CA ALA A 198 -23.68 -8.19 -0.88
C ALA A 198 -24.02 -7.88 -2.34
N ASP A 199 -24.79 -8.73 -2.98
CA ASP A 199 -25.43 -8.40 -4.24
C ASP A 199 -26.73 -7.56 -4.02
N GLU A 200 -27.28 -7.00 -5.09
CA GLU A 200 -28.42 -6.08 -5.05
C GLU A 200 -29.77 -6.72 -4.63
N ARG A 201 -29.82 -8.03 -4.44
CA ARG A 201 -31.08 -8.74 -4.11
C ARG A 201 -31.35 -8.67 -2.62
N GLY A 202 -32.47 -8.07 -2.25
CA GLY A 202 -32.88 -7.92 -0.86
C GLY A 202 -33.23 -6.46 -0.51
N THR A 203 -33.22 -6.15 0.78
CA THR A 203 -33.32 -4.77 1.23
C THR A 203 -31.92 -4.25 1.60
N ARG A 204 -31.73 -2.95 1.50
CA ARG A 204 -30.48 -2.28 1.84
C ARG A 204 -29.99 -2.64 3.26
N GLU A 205 -30.90 -2.62 4.22
CA GLU A 205 -30.61 -2.94 5.62
C GLU A 205 -30.18 -4.40 5.79
N TYR A 206 -30.84 -5.31 5.06
CA TYR A 206 -30.50 -6.72 5.05
C TYR A 206 -29.11 -6.93 4.45
N ASN A 207 -28.83 -6.31 3.31
CA ASN A 207 -27.55 -6.45 2.61
C ASN A 207 -26.37 -5.83 3.38
N LEU A 208 -26.60 -4.74 4.12
CA LEU A 208 -25.63 -4.21 5.07
C LEU A 208 -25.28 -5.23 6.17
N ALA A 209 -26.30 -5.82 6.79
CA ALA A 209 -26.11 -6.84 7.82
C ALA A 209 -25.43 -8.11 7.26
N LEU A 210 -25.79 -8.54 6.03
CA LEU A 210 -25.19 -9.70 5.37
C LEU A 210 -23.71 -9.47 5.05
N GLY A 211 -23.35 -8.28 4.53
CA GLY A 211 -21.95 -7.90 4.29
C GLY A 211 -21.15 -7.86 5.60
N GLU A 212 -21.71 -7.29 6.66
CA GLU A 212 -21.10 -7.29 7.99
C GLU A 212 -20.86 -8.71 8.51
N ASN A 213 -21.85 -9.59 8.43
CA ASN A 213 -21.72 -10.97 8.91
C ASN A 213 -20.65 -11.76 8.13
N ARG A 214 -20.53 -11.56 6.81
CA ARG A 214 -19.44 -12.13 6.01
C ARG A 214 -18.06 -11.70 6.52
N ALA A 215 -17.87 -10.40 6.73
CA ALA A 215 -16.61 -9.87 7.24
C ALA A 215 -16.34 -10.33 8.69
N LEU A 216 -17.36 -10.46 9.53
CA LEU A 216 -17.24 -11.00 10.88
C LEU A 216 -16.82 -12.49 10.86
N SER A 217 -17.36 -13.31 9.97
CA SER A 217 -16.93 -14.70 9.83
C SER A 217 -15.42 -14.82 9.48
N VAL A 218 -14.93 -13.93 8.63
CA VAL A 218 -13.47 -13.84 8.33
C VAL A 218 -12.68 -13.42 9.56
N LYS A 219 -13.15 -12.37 10.27
CA LYS A 219 -12.52 -11.88 11.50
C LYS A 219 -12.46 -12.95 12.60
N GLU A 220 -13.49 -13.78 12.75
CA GLU A 220 -13.50 -14.88 13.72
C GLU A 220 -12.38 -15.88 13.44
N VAL A 221 -12.13 -16.22 12.18
CA VAL A 221 -10.99 -17.10 11.82
C VAL A 221 -9.66 -16.45 12.13
N LEU A 222 -9.49 -15.15 11.83
CA LEU A 222 -8.27 -14.38 12.18
C LEU A 222 -8.09 -14.28 13.72
N GLY A 223 -9.16 -14.26 14.48
CA GLY A 223 -9.16 -14.29 15.94
C GLY A 223 -8.50 -15.57 16.51
N LEU A 224 -8.58 -16.70 15.81
CA LEU A 224 -7.87 -17.92 16.23
C LEU A 224 -6.34 -17.77 16.18
N TYR A 225 -5.85 -16.75 15.49
CA TYR A 225 -4.44 -16.36 15.40
C TYR A 225 -4.07 -15.17 16.29
N ASN A 226 -4.97 -14.74 17.19
CA ASN A 226 -4.85 -13.58 18.07
C ASN A 226 -4.65 -12.27 17.30
N LEU A 227 -5.40 -12.08 16.21
CA LEU A 227 -5.32 -10.90 15.34
C LEU A 227 -6.57 -10.01 15.40
N GLU A 228 -7.58 -10.35 16.20
CA GLU A 228 -8.88 -9.65 16.27
C GLU A 228 -8.76 -8.15 16.60
N ASP A 229 -7.80 -7.76 17.43
CA ASP A 229 -7.54 -6.36 17.83
C ASP A 229 -6.92 -5.52 16.70
N ARG A 230 -6.38 -6.21 15.68
CA ARG A 230 -5.75 -5.61 14.50
C ARG A 230 -6.66 -5.63 13.28
N VAL A 231 -7.92 -6.07 13.44
CA VAL A 231 -8.89 -6.23 12.36
C VAL A 231 -10.15 -5.42 12.65
N VAL A 232 -10.48 -4.49 11.77
CA VAL A 232 -11.76 -3.79 11.78
C VAL A 232 -12.66 -4.33 10.68
N VAL A 233 -13.98 -4.25 10.90
CA VAL A 233 -15.01 -4.68 9.94
C VAL A 233 -15.80 -3.46 9.51
N VAL A 234 -16.02 -3.34 8.20
CA VAL A 234 -16.89 -2.34 7.58
C VAL A 234 -17.81 -3.08 6.59
N SER A 235 -19.07 -2.76 6.58
CA SER A 235 -20.00 -3.27 5.56
C SER A 235 -20.47 -2.14 4.66
N TYR A 236 -20.40 -2.38 3.37
CA TYR A 236 -21.00 -1.53 2.34
C TYR A 236 -22.31 -2.15 1.78
N GLY A 237 -22.65 -3.39 2.18
CA GLY A 237 -23.80 -4.06 1.64
C GLY A 237 -23.78 -4.09 0.12
N GLU A 238 -24.84 -3.61 -0.53
CA GLU A 238 -24.97 -3.52 -2.00
C GLU A 238 -24.44 -2.20 -2.60
N GLU A 239 -23.98 -1.25 -1.76
CA GLU A 239 -23.72 0.15 -2.18
C GLU A 239 -22.45 0.31 -3.03
N GLN A 240 -21.53 -0.67 -3.00
CA GLN A 240 -20.29 -0.63 -3.76
C GLN A 240 -20.11 -1.89 -4.62
N PRO A 241 -20.91 -2.04 -5.70
CA PRO A 241 -20.80 -3.18 -6.60
C PRO A 241 -19.51 -3.06 -7.46
N VAL A 242 -18.80 -4.18 -7.65
CA VAL A 242 -17.70 -4.29 -8.62
C VAL A 242 -18.18 -4.72 -10.00
N ALA A 243 -19.39 -5.26 -10.09
CA ALA A 243 -20.07 -5.59 -11.35
C ALA A 243 -21.49 -5.05 -11.31
N ILE A 244 -21.88 -4.30 -12.35
CA ILE A 244 -23.13 -3.53 -12.38
C ILE A 244 -24.26 -4.24 -13.18
N GLU A 245 -23.94 -5.38 -13.77
CA GLU A 245 -24.94 -6.15 -14.52
C GLU A 245 -25.91 -6.87 -13.58
N HIS A 246 -27.18 -6.96 -13.98
CA HIS A 246 -28.25 -7.59 -13.21
C HIS A 246 -28.35 -9.09 -13.55
N ASN A 247 -27.30 -9.87 -13.30
CA ASN A 247 -27.23 -11.30 -13.58
C ASN A 247 -26.36 -12.04 -12.55
N GLU A 248 -26.44 -13.37 -12.52
CA GLU A 248 -25.74 -14.18 -11.53
C GLU A 248 -24.22 -14.00 -11.59
N GLY A 249 -23.62 -13.83 -12.77
CA GLY A 249 -22.17 -13.63 -12.89
C GLY A 249 -21.67 -12.31 -12.29
N ALA A 250 -22.51 -11.25 -12.30
CA ALA A 250 -22.24 -10.00 -11.62
C ALA A 250 -22.48 -10.14 -10.10
N TRP A 251 -23.61 -10.77 -9.72
CA TRP A 251 -23.94 -10.98 -8.31
C TRP A 251 -22.89 -11.82 -7.57
N GLU A 252 -22.35 -12.86 -8.20
CA GLU A 252 -21.24 -13.65 -7.64
C GLU A 252 -20.03 -12.81 -7.29
N LYS A 253 -19.64 -11.84 -8.14
CA LYS A 253 -18.53 -10.93 -7.89
C LYS A 253 -18.84 -9.93 -6.78
N ASN A 254 -20.10 -9.53 -6.63
CA ASN A 254 -20.52 -8.57 -5.62
C ASN A 254 -20.61 -9.20 -4.22
N ARG A 255 -20.88 -10.51 -4.11
CA ARG A 255 -20.90 -11.24 -2.84
C ARG A 255 -19.49 -11.54 -2.36
N ARG A 256 -18.83 -10.56 -1.73
CA ARG A 256 -17.42 -10.66 -1.40
C ARG A 256 -17.04 -10.01 -0.06
N VAL A 257 -15.89 -10.38 0.42
CA VAL A 257 -15.13 -9.64 1.46
C VAL A 257 -13.77 -9.27 0.89
N GLU A 258 -13.42 -8.01 0.98
CA GLU A 258 -12.11 -7.50 0.56
C GLU A 258 -11.19 -7.30 1.77
N PHE A 259 -9.90 -7.60 1.59
CA PHE A 259 -8.85 -7.44 2.59
C PHE A 259 -8.07 -6.16 2.26
N VAL A 260 -8.28 -5.10 3.04
CA VAL A 260 -7.67 -3.79 2.84
C VAL A 260 -6.70 -3.51 3.98
N TYR A 261 -5.41 -3.51 3.68
CA TYR A 261 -4.35 -3.22 4.64
C TYR A 261 -4.06 -1.71 4.76
N TYR A 262 -3.71 -1.27 5.96
CA TYR A 262 -3.40 0.14 6.24
C TYR A 262 -2.43 0.33 7.42
#